data_cb82139fe87d90de6cad79730cba8bdf
#
_entry.id   cb82139fe87d90de6cad79730cba8bdf
#
_cell.length_a   1.000
_cell.length_b   1.000
_cell.length_c   1.000
_cell.angle_alpha   90.00
_cell.angle_beta   90.00
_cell.angle_gamma   90.00
#
_symmetry.space_group_name_H-M   'P 1'
#
loop_
_entity.id
_entity.type
_entity.pdbx_description
1 polymer ?
#
loop_
_entity_poly.entity_id
_entity_poly.type
_entity_poly.pdbx_seq_one_letter_code
_entity_poly.pdbx_strand_id
1 'polypeptide(L)'
;MLWFLLFAIIYLYSLLKEQHYILIYYTYWSLTLEIVYFGLLLSGRPTKWLYSIILAPSIVICLGFWLVIAPMYPWSSPSVNIILTLVTHGCNMVALLTQKQERIYVREVWKPLLFTSIYQFFLILYVGSGGRSSSGQLPYWYAQYDRPVGWVFALLATFANFIVHIGVASYMYTDQPAVKQPHVI
;
A
#
# COMPACT_ATOMS: atom_id res chain seq x y z
N MET A 1 17.60 8.06 1.15
CA MET A 1 18.07 7.62 2.49
C MET A 1 17.03 7.86 3.59
N LEU A 2 16.52 9.08 3.76
CA LEU A 2 15.57 9.40 4.84
C LEU A 2 14.34 8.46 4.89
N TRP A 3 13.63 8.27 3.78
CA TRP A 3 12.44 7.42 3.72
C TRP A 3 12.72 5.96 4.10
N PHE A 4 13.85 5.41 3.63
CA PHE A 4 14.26 4.05 4.00
C PHE A 4 14.42 3.89 5.51
N LEU A 5 15.19 4.80 6.14
CA LEU A 5 15.42 4.76 7.59
C LEU A 5 14.12 4.94 8.37
N LEU A 6 13.29 5.92 7.98
CA LEU A 6 12.02 6.18 8.64
C LEU A 6 11.12 4.93 8.62
N PHE A 7 10.93 4.33 7.45
CA PHE A 7 10.05 3.16 7.30
C PHE A 7 10.62 1.93 8.00
N ALA A 8 11.93 1.71 7.93
CA ALA A 8 12.58 0.60 8.61
C ALA A 8 12.46 0.71 10.15
N ILE A 9 12.65 1.90 10.71
CA ILE A 9 12.49 2.14 12.15
C ILE A 9 11.04 1.90 12.58
N ILE A 10 10.07 2.44 11.83
CA ILE A 10 8.64 2.26 12.15
C ILE A 10 8.24 0.79 12.04
N TYR A 11 8.69 0.10 10.99
CA TYR A 11 8.42 -1.31 10.81
C TYR A 11 8.98 -2.14 11.97
N LEU A 12 10.24 -1.89 12.35
CA LEU A 12 10.90 -2.57 13.46
C LEU A 12 10.18 -2.29 14.79
N TYR A 13 9.83 -1.04 15.07
CA TYR A 13 9.06 -0.68 16.25
C TYR A 13 7.72 -1.42 16.30
N SER A 14 7.00 -1.44 15.20
CA SER A 14 5.71 -2.13 15.09
C SER A 14 5.87 -3.64 15.27
N LEU A 15 6.93 -4.23 14.71
CA LEU A 15 7.24 -5.65 14.87
C LEU A 15 7.53 -6.01 16.34
N LEU A 16 8.29 -5.18 17.05
CA LEU A 16 8.58 -5.39 18.47
C LEU A 16 7.33 -5.25 19.34
N LYS A 17 6.43 -4.34 18.98
CA LYS A 17 5.19 -4.07 19.73
C LYS A 17 4.10 -5.10 19.46
N GLU A 18 3.79 -5.36 18.20
CA GLU A 18 2.63 -6.17 17.76
C GLU A 18 3.06 -7.60 17.35
N GLN A 19 4.37 -7.89 17.35
CA GLN A 19 4.94 -9.19 16.96
C GLN A 19 4.46 -9.64 15.56
N HIS A 20 4.08 -10.90 15.41
CA HIS A 20 3.62 -11.45 14.14
C HIS A 20 2.27 -10.88 13.65
N TYR A 21 1.51 -10.22 14.53
CA TYR A 21 0.22 -9.61 14.14
C TYR A 21 0.33 -8.49 13.11
N ILE A 22 1.50 -7.86 12.95
CA ILE A 22 1.68 -6.86 11.88
C ILE A 22 1.44 -7.46 10.48
N LEU A 23 1.72 -8.74 10.30
CA LEU A 23 1.58 -9.42 9.00
C LEU A 23 0.12 -9.60 8.55
N ILE A 24 -0.85 -9.38 9.44
CA ILE A 24 -2.27 -9.46 9.09
C ILE A 24 -2.81 -8.16 8.47
N TYR A 25 -2.03 -7.07 8.47
CA TYR A 25 -2.47 -5.77 7.96
C TYR A 25 -1.86 -5.46 6.60
N TYR A 26 -2.71 -5.08 5.64
CA TYR A 26 -2.30 -4.72 4.28
C TYR A 26 -1.26 -3.58 4.23
N THR A 27 -1.40 -2.63 5.16
CA THR A 27 -0.44 -1.53 5.31
C THR A 27 0.99 -2.02 5.52
N TYR A 28 1.19 -3.05 6.35
CA TYR A 28 2.54 -3.56 6.60
C TYR A 28 3.08 -4.41 5.45
N TRP A 29 2.22 -5.05 4.66
CA TRP A 29 2.64 -5.70 3.41
C TRP A 29 3.16 -4.66 2.41
N SER A 30 2.41 -3.54 2.23
CA SER A 30 2.86 -2.43 1.38
C SER A 30 4.16 -1.82 1.91
N LEU A 31 4.23 -1.52 3.22
CA LEU A 31 5.41 -0.93 3.86
C LEU A 31 6.66 -1.82 3.73
N THR A 32 6.50 -3.14 3.81
CA THR A 32 7.61 -4.09 3.57
C THR A 32 8.18 -3.93 2.17
N LEU A 33 7.32 -3.89 1.16
CA LEU A 33 7.75 -3.71 -0.22
C LEU A 33 8.36 -2.31 -0.45
N GLU A 34 7.87 -1.28 0.22
CA GLU A 34 8.42 0.07 0.17
C GLU A 34 9.84 0.13 0.78
N ILE A 35 10.07 -0.55 1.91
CA ILE A 35 11.42 -0.68 2.49
C ILE A 35 12.37 -1.35 1.50
N VAL A 36 11.93 -2.44 0.87
CA VAL A 36 12.72 -3.14 -0.18
C VAL A 36 12.98 -2.20 -1.36
N TYR A 37 11.97 -1.48 -1.82
CA TYR A 37 12.08 -0.51 -2.91
C TYR A 37 13.15 0.56 -2.62
N PHE A 38 13.05 1.25 -1.47
CA PHE A 38 14.01 2.27 -1.10
C PHE A 38 15.41 1.72 -0.82
N GLY A 39 15.52 0.50 -0.30
CA GLY A 39 16.79 -0.20 -0.13
C GLY A 39 17.48 -0.51 -1.46
N LEU A 40 16.73 -0.99 -2.45
CA LEU A 40 17.23 -1.21 -3.81
C LEU A 40 17.63 0.10 -4.49
N LEU A 41 16.81 1.13 -4.33
CA LEU A 41 17.11 2.47 -4.87
C LEU A 41 18.43 3.02 -4.30
N LEU A 42 18.66 2.89 -2.99
CA LEU A 42 19.92 3.27 -2.34
C LEU A 42 21.13 2.47 -2.85
N SER A 43 20.89 1.23 -3.25
CA SER A 43 21.92 0.35 -3.83
C SER A 43 22.14 0.60 -5.33
N GLY A 44 21.49 1.58 -5.94
CA GLY A 44 21.57 1.87 -7.38
C GLY A 44 20.97 0.78 -8.28
N ARG A 45 20.11 -0.08 -7.74
CA ARG A 45 19.49 -1.18 -8.49
C ARG A 45 18.16 -0.74 -9.12
N PRO A 46 17.79 -1.31 -10.30
CA PRO A 46 16.52 -0.97 -10.93
C PRO A 46 15.33 -1.40 -10.06
N THR A 47 14.41 -0.47 -9.87
CA THR A 47 13.27 -0.61 -8.94
C THR A 47 11.91 -0.47 -9.61
N LYS A 48 11.88 -0.18 -10.91
CA LYS A 48 10.66 0.11 -11.66
C LYS A 48 9.56 -0.94 -11.50
N TRP A 49 9.93 -2.22 -11.55
CA TRP A 49 8.97 -3.31 -11.43
C TRP A 49 8.27 -3.31 -10.05
N LEU A 50 9.02 -2.98 -8.99
CA LEU A 50 8.51 -2.91 -7.63
C LEU A 50 7.67 -1.65 -7.42
N TYR A 51 8.13 -0.52 -7.98
CA TYR A 51 7.39 0.74 -7.96
C TYR A 51 5.99 0.58 -8.57
N SER A 52 5.87 -0.12 -9.70
CA SER A 52 4.57 -0.39 -10.33
C SER A 52 3.66 -1.33 -9.52
N ILE A 53 4.21 -2.11 -8.57
CA ILE A 53 3.42 -2.92 -7.63
C ILE A 53 2.88 -2.06 -6.49
N ILE A 54 3.74 -1.21 -5.88
CA ILE A 54 3.46 -0.59 -4.58
C ILE A 54 2.72 0.74 -4.67
N LEU A 55 2.85 1.50 -5.77
CA LEU A 55 2.32 2.87 -5.83
C LEU A 55 0.79 2.91 -5.67
N ALA A 56 0.05 2.09 -6.41
CA ALA A 56 -1.41 2.07 -6.30
C ALA A 56 -1.89 1.59 -4.92
N PRO A 57 -1.37 0.49 -4.33
CA PRO A 57 -1.66 0.11 -2.96
C PRO A 57 -1.40 1.20 -1.93
N SER A 58 -0.28 1.92 -2.01
CA SER A 58 0.04 2.99 -1.05
C SER A 58 -0.96 4.15 -1.13
N ILE A 59 -1.41 4.51 -2.33
CA ILE A 59 -2.46 5.53 -2.52
C ILE A 59 -3.79 5.02 -1.97
N VAL A 60 -4.17 3.76 -2.26
CA VAL A 60 -5.42 3.16 -1.77
C VAL A 60 -5.42 3.05 -0.25
N ILE A 61 -4.30 2.67 0.37
CA ILE A 61 -4.14 2.63 1.83
C ILE A 61 -4.32 4.03 2.42
N CYS A 62 -3.67 5.04 1.84
CA CYS A 62 -3.79 6.42 2.29
C CYS A 62 -5.24 6.91 2.20
N LEU A 63 -5.85 6.82 1.02
CA LEU A 63 -7.22 7.28 0.81
C LEU A 63 -8.23 6.49 1.65
N GLY A 64 -8.10 5.15 1.69
CA GLY A 64 -8.98 4.28 2.47
C GLY A 64 -8.89 4.58 3.97
N PHE A 65 -7.70 4.83 4.48
CA PHE A 65 -7.54 5.23 5.88
C PHE A 65 -8.18 6.59 6.14
N TRP A 66 -7.82 7.63 5.40
CA TRP A 66 -8.27 8.99 5.69
C TRP A 66 -9.76 9.21 5.43
N LEU A 67 -10.35 8.56 4.42
CA LEU A 67 -11.75 8.73 4.08
C LEU A 67 -12.68 7.80 4.87
N VAL A 68 -12.22 6.62 5.28
CA VAL A 68 -13.08 5.59 5.90
C VAL A 68 -12.75 5.38 7.37
N ILE A 69 -11.45 5.21 7.71
CA ILE A 69 -11.04 4.81 9.07
C ILE A 69 -10.82 6.03 9.97
N ALA A 70 -10.14 7.05 9.48
CA ALA A 70 -9.78 8.22 10.28
C ALA A 70 -10.97 8.95 10.94
N PRO A 71 -12.15 9.07 10.30
CA PRO A 71 -13.31 9.66 10.96
C PRO A 71 -13.80 8.90 12.20
N MET A 72 -13.51 7.60 12.27
CA MET A 72 -13.90 6.72 13.38
C MET A 72 -12.72 6.42 14.33
N TYR A 73 -11.53 6.95 14.04
CA TYR A 73 -10.32 6.66 14.80
C TYR A 73 -10.32 7.41 16.15
N PRO A 74 -9.97 6.72 17.25
CA PRO A 74 -9.91 7.37 18.56
C PRO A 74 -8.64 8.24 18.69
N TRP A 75 -8.70 9.49 18.22
CA TRP A 75 -7.58 10.43 18.21
C TRP A 75 -7.08 10.83 19.63
N SER A 76 -7.76 10.38 20.69
CA SER A 76 -7.31 10.50 22.08
C SER A 76 -6.17 9.54 22.46
N SER A 77 -5.72 8.70 21.53
CA SER A 77 -4.61 7.77 21.72
C SER A 77 -3.28 8.50 22.00
N PRO A 78 -2.29 7.83 22.64
CA PRO A 78 -0.97 8.40 22.86
C PRO A 78 -0.34 8.94 21.58
N SER A 79 0.41 10.05 21.67
CA SER A 79 1.03 10.77 20.54
C SER A 79 1.85 9.85 19.61
N VAL A 80 2.52 8.84 20.17
CA VAL A 80 3.30 7.87 19.37
C VAL A 80 2.41 7.08 18.41
N ASN A 81 1.22 6.66 18.84
CA ASN A 81 0.29 5.94 17.96
C ASN A 81 -0.24 6.84 16.84
N ILE A 82 -0.47 8.11 17.14
CA ILE A 82 -0.88 9.11 16.13
C ILE A 82 0.23 9.29 15.08
N ILE A 83 1.48 9.47 15.52
CA ILE A 83 2.63 9.61 14.62
C ILE A 83 2.80 8.36 13.73
N LEU A 84 2.74 7.17 14.33
CA LEU A 84 2.82 5.92 13.58
C LEU A 84 1.73 5.83 12.51
N THR A 85 0.50 6.17 12.90
CA THR A 85 -0.66 6.18 11.99
C THR A 85 -0.46 7.15 10.83
N LEU A 86 0.00 8.37 11.11
CA LEU A 86 0.29 9.39 10.08
C LEU A 86 1.36 8.89 9.10
N VAL A 87 2.42 8.27 9.60
CA VAL A 87 3.51 7.80 8.75
C VAL A 87 3.08 6.59 7.93
N THR A 88 2.42 5.60 8.52
CA THR A 88 2.03 4.37 7.82
C THR A 88 0.90 4.55 6.83
N HIS A 89 0.07 5.60 6.98
CA HIS A 89 -1.10 5.85 6.12
C HIS A 89 -1.04 7.16 5.33
N GLY A 90 0.08 7.88 5.39
CA GLY A 90 0.25 9.15 4.67
C GLY A 90 1.63 9.33 4.06
N CYS A 91 2.69 9.22 4.87
CA CYS A 91 4.04 9.48 4.40
C CYS A 91 4.53 8.49 3.33
N ASN A 92 4.05 7.25 3.35
CA ASN A 92 4.38 6.25 2.35
C ASN A 92 3.94 6.69 0.94
N MET A 93 2.72 7.14 0.79
CA MET A 93 2.22 7.68 -0.49
C MET A 93 3.06 8.87 -0.95
N VAL A 94 3.32 9.84 -0.05
CA VAL A 94 4.12 11.04 -0.37
C VAL A 94 5.53 10.64 -0.78
N ALA A 95 6.16 9.70 -0.04
CA ALA A 95 7.50 9.21 -0.34
C ALA A 95 7.60 8.62 -1.75
N LEU A 96 6.60 7.83 -2.17
CA LEU A 96 6.57 7.25 -3.52
C LEU A 96 6.28 8.29 -4.60
N LEU A 97 5.33 9.20 -4.38
CA LEU A 97 5.00 10.25 -5.35
C LEU A 97 6.17 11.23 -5.58
N THR A 98 7.09 11.36 -4.64
CA THR A 98 8.31 12.17 -4.82
C THR A 98 9.35 11.50 -5.73
N GLN A 99 9.21 10.21 -6.05
CA GLN A 99 10.10 9.47 -6.95
C GLN A 99 9.74 9.71 -8.42
N LYS A 100 9.99 10.91 -8.93
CA LYS A 100 9.60 11.39 -10.27
C LYS A 100 10.21 10.61 -11.45
N GLN A 101 11.18 9.75 -11.22
CA GLN A 101 11.94 9.06 -12.29
C GLN A 101 11.30 7.76 -12.76
N GLU A 102 10.40 7.21 -11.97
CA GLU A 102 9.81 5.92 -12.26
C GLU A 102 8.47 6.07 -12.99
N ARG A 103 8.41 5.54 -14.22
CA ARG A 103 7.16 5.52 -15.00
C ARG A 103 6.47 4.18 -14.85
N ILE A 104 5.17 4.23 -14.63
CA ILE A 104 4.32 3.04 -14.68
C ILE A 104 3.48 3.08 -15.96
N TYR A 105 3.09 1.90 -16.45
CA TYR A 105 2.27 1.76 -17.64
C TYR A 105 0.91 1.15 -17.30
N VAL A 106 -0.13 1.56 -18.03
CA VAL A 106 -1.49 1.01 -17.86
C VAL A 106 -1.49 -0.53 -17.96
N ARG A 107 -0.70 -1.09 -18.90
CA ARG A 107 -0.57 -2.56 -19.07
C ARG A 107 0.01 -3.29 -17.85
N GLU A 108 0.59 -2.58 -16.90
CA GLU A 108 1.17 -3.15 -15.67
C GLU A 108 0.16 -3.25 -14.53
N VAL A 109 -1.11 -2.88 -14.76
CA VAL A 109 -2.21 -2.91 -13.77
C VAL A 109 -2.37 -4.27 -13.08
N TRP A 110 -2.03 -5.35 -13.76
CA TRP A 110 -2.08 -6.69 -13.19
C TRP A 110 -1.16 -6.87 -11.97
N LYS A 111 -0.07 -6.09 -11.85
CA LYS A 111 0.90 -6.20 -10.76
C LYS A 111 0.30 -5.80 -9.40
N PRO A 112 -0.24 -4.58 -9.20
CA PRO A 112 -0.91 -4.24 -7.94
C PRO A 112 -2.17 -5.09 -7.70
N LEU A 113 -2.88 -5.52 -8.75
CA LEU A 113 -4.02 -6.44 -8.59
C LEU A 113 -3.59 -7.79 -8.06
N LEU A 114 -2.51 -8.37 -8.60
CA LEU A 114 -1.97 -9.63 -8.10
C LEU A 114 -1.53 -9.51 -6.63
N PHE A 115 -0.82 -8.45 -6.29
CA PHE A 115 -0.39 -8.19 -4.91
C PHE A 115 -1.59 -8.09 -3.97
N THR A 116 -2.61 -7.30 -4.32
CA THR A 116 -3.84 -7.16 -3.53
C THR A 116 -4.59 -8.48 -3.42
N SER A 117 -4.68 -9.25 -4.50
CA SER A 117 -5.36 -10.55 -4.50
C SER A 117 -4.66 -11.58 -3.62
N ILE A 118 -3.32 -11.62 -3.63
CA ILE A 118 -2.54 -12.49 -2.75
C ILE A 118 -2.81 -12.12 -1.28
N TYR A 119 -2.81 -10.83 -0.96
CA TYR A 119 -3.12 -10.38 0.40
C TYR A 119 -4.56 -10.74 0.80
N GLN A 120 -5.55 -10.50 -0.07
CA GLN A 120 -6.94 -10.84 0.22
C GLN A 120 -7.11 -12.35 0.44
N PHE A 121 -6.48 -13.18 -0.38
CA PHE A 121 -6.50 -14.62 -0.20
C PHE A 121 -5.89 -15.03 1.15
N PHE A 122 -4.75 -14.47 1.50
CA PHE A 122 -4.14 -14.66 2.82
C PHE A 122 -5.10 -14.27 3.95
N LEU A 123 -5.73 -13.10 3.88
CA LEU A 123 -6.64 -12.61 4.91
C LEU A 123 -7.88 -13.50 5.06
N ILE A 124 -8.44 -13.98 3.95
CA ILE A 124 -9.58 -14.93 3.95
C ILE A 124 -9.19 -16.22 4.66
N LEU A 125 -8.03 -16.80 4.33
CA LEU A 125 -7.55 -18.02 4.98
C LEU A 125 -7.26 -17.78 6.46
N TYR A 126 -6.62 -16.68 6.81
CA TYR A 126 -6.30 -16.34 8.19
C TYR A 126 -7.57 -16.21 9.05
N VAL A 127 -8.54 -15.42 8.60
CA VAL A 127 -9.80 -15.22 9.33
C VAL A 127 -10.64 -16.50 9.34
N GLY A 128 -10.69 -17.22 8.21
CA GLY A 128 -11.42 -18.47 8.08
C GLY A 128 -10.90 -19.60 8.99
N SER A 129 -9.59 -19.59 9.28
CA SER A 129 -8.97 -20.50 10.27
C SER A 129 -9.11 -20.04 11.73
N GLY A 130 -9.88 -18.98 11.99
CA GLY A 130 -10.09 -18.45 13.35
C GLY A 130 -9.07 -17.40 13.77
N GLY A 131 -8.21 -16.93 12.85
CA GLY A 131 -7.21 -15.89 13.13
C GLY A 131 -7.83 -14.58 13.58
N ARG A 132 -7.19 -13.92 14.57
CA ARG A 132 -7.62 -12.65 15.16
C ARG A 132 -6.41 -11.73 15.34
N SER A 133 -6.67 -10.43 15.56
CA SER A 133 -5.64 -9.46 15.95
C SER A 133 -5.14 -9.69 17.36
N SER A 134 -4.14 -8.94 17.78
CA SER A 134 -3.60 -8.96 19.15
C SER A 134 -4.67 -8.65 20.21
N SER A 135 -5.72 -7.90 19.86
CA SER A 135 -6.87 -7.62 20.73
C SER A 135 -7.96 -8.71 20.73
N GLY A 136 -7.76 -9.81 20.00
CA GLY A 136 -8.77 -10.89 19.86
C GLY A 136 -9.92 -10.57 18.89
N GLN A 137 -9.88 -9.38 18.26
CA GLN A 137 -10.88 -8.97 17.28
C GLN A 137 -10.48 -9.35 15.85
N LEU A 138 -11.39 -9.19 14.89
CA LEU A 138 -11.04 -9.29 13.47
C LEU A 138 -9.99 -8.23 13.10
N PRO A 139 -9.03 -8.54 12.20
CA PRO A 139 -8.03 -7.58 11.74
C PRO A 139 -8.64 -6.28 11.22
N TYR A 140 -9.77 -6.41 10.54
CA TYR A 140 -10.63 -5.32 10.10
C TYR A 140 -12.08 -5.66 10.44
N TRP A 141 -12.85 -4.68 10.89
CA TRP A 141 -14.27 -4.87 11.23
C TRP A 141 -15.11 -5.42 10.06
N TYR A 142 -14.69 -5.15 8.83
CA TYR A 142 -15.35 -5.62 7.61
C TYR A 142 -14.83 -7.00 7.12
N ALA A 143 -13.78 -7.56 7.71
CA ALA A 143 -13.24 -8.88 7.31
C ALA A 143 -14.11 -10.06 7.81
N GLN A 144 -15.43 -9.93 7.60
CA GLN A 144 -16.43 -10.94 7.94
C GLN A 144 -16.79 -11.71 6.67
N TYR A 145 -15.93 -12.67 6.28
CA TYR A 145 -16.11 -13.44 5.02
C TYR A 145 -17.20 -14.50 5.08
N ASP A 146 -17.79 -14.73 6.24
CA ASP A 146 -19.05 -15.45 6.44
C ASP A 146 -20.28 -14.62 6.01
N ARG A 147 -20.08 -13.33 5.72
CA ARG A 147 -21.12 -12.38 5.32
C ARG A 147 -20.75 -11.67 4.01
N PRO A 148 -21.74 -11.21 3.23
CA PRO A 148 -21.50 -10.46 1.99
C PRO A 148 -20.60 -9.25 2.16
N VAL A 149 -20.63 -8.59 3.32
CA VAL A 149 -19.85 -7.38 3.58
C VAL A 149 -18.36 -7.58 3.40
N GLY A 150 -17.80 -8.70 3.87
CA GLY A 150 -16.38 -8.99 3.71
C GLY A 150 -15.96 -9.11 2.24
N TRP A 151 -16.77 -9.78 1.43
CA TRP A 151 -16.55 -9.93 0.00
C TRP A 151 -16.68 -8.61 -0.77
N VAL A 152 -17.68 -7.78 -0.41
CA VAL A 152 -17.85 -6.46 -1.00
C VAL A 152 -16.62 -5.60 -0.75
N PHE A 153 -16.10 -5.54 0.48
CA PHE A 153 -14.89 -4.77 0.78
C PHE A 153 -13.65 -5.31 0.07
N ALA A 154 -13.48 -6.64 -0.05
CA ALA A 154 -12.39 -7.24 -0.82
C ALA A 154 -12.44 -6.83 -2.29
N LEU A 155 -13.62 -6.87 -2.92
CA LEU A 155 -13.83 -6.42 -4.29
C LEU A 155 -13.57 -4.92 -4.45
N LEU A 156 -14.08 -4.09 -3.54
CA LEU A 156 -13.85 -2.63 -3.56
C LEU A 156 -12.37 -2.29 -3.43
N ALA A 157 -11.62 -2.95 -2.55
CA ALA A 157 -10.18 -2.73 -2.40
C ALA A 157 -9.42 -3.11 -3.69
N THR A 158 -9.79 -4.22 -4.34
CA THR A 158 -9.21 -4.65 -5.60
C THR A 158 -9.53 -3.66 -6.72
N PHE A 159 -10.80 -3.24 -6.83
CA PHE A 159 -11.25 -2.28 -7.82
C PHE A 159 -10.60 -0.89 -7.61
N ALA A 160 -10.45 -0.43 -6.38
CA ALA A 160 -9.75 0.80 -6.06
C ALA A 160 -8.29 0.78 -6.55
N ASN A 161 -7.57 -0.33 -6.33
CA ASN A 161 -6.21 -0.49 -6.87
C ASN A 161 -6.19 -0.45 -8.40
N PHE A 162 -7.18 -1.03 -9.07
CA PHE A 162 -7.31 -0.95 -10.52
C PHE A 162 -7.49 0.49 -11.00
N ILE A 163 -8.46 1.22 -10.46
CA ILE A 163 -8.76 2.61 -10.87
C ILE A 163 -7.57 3.53 -10.58
N VAL A 164 -6.97 3.42 -9.39
CA VAL A 164 -5.82 4.25 -9.00
C VAL A 164 -4.64 3.99 -9.92
N HIS A 165 -4.32 2.72 -10.23
CA HIS A 165 -3.22 2.40 -11.13
C HIS A 165 -3.43 3.00 -12.53
N ILE A 166 -4.62 2.84 -13.12
CA ILE A 166 -4.94 3.40 -14.43
C ILE A 166 -4.88 4.93 -14.38
N GLY A 167 -5.46 5.56 -13.36
CA GLY A 167 -5.44 7.02 -13.20
C GLY A 167 -4.03 7.58 -13.13
N VAL A 168 -3.17 6.99 -12.29
CA VAL A 168 -1.78 7.45 -12.14
C VAL A 168 -0.96 7.15 -13.39
N ALA A 169 -1.10 5.98 -14.01
CA ALA A 169 -0.40 5.64 -15.25
C ALA A 169 -0.79 6.58 -16.40
N SER A 170 -2.08 6.93 -16.51
CA SER A 170 -2.58 7.87 -17.52
C SER A 170 -2.05 9.29 -17.27
N TYR A 171 -2.04 9.74 -16.01
CA TYR A 171 -1.48 11.03 -15.63
C TYR A 171 0.02 11.12 -15.98
N MET A 172 0.80 10.10 -15.62
CA MET A 172 2.23 10.03 -15.93
C MET A 172 2.52 9.96 -17.44
N TYR A 173 1.56 9.50 -18.26
CA TYR A 173 1.69 9.47 -19.71
C TYR A 173 1.45 10.84 -20.35
N THR A 174 0.49 11.62 -19.84
CA THR A 174 0.11 12.93 -20.40
C THR A 174 1.18 14.00 -20.20
N ASP A 175 2.02 13.89 -19.18
CA ASP A 175 3.12 14.83 -18.92
C ASP A 175 4.34 14.67 -19.85
N GLN A 176 4.24 13.87 -20.92
CA GLN A 176 5.32 13.72 -21.88
C GLN A 176 5.29 14.85 -22.90
N PRO A 177 6.38 15.62 -23.08
CA PRO A 177 6.54 16.36 -24.32
C PRO A 177 6.51 15.37 -25.48
N ALA A 178 5.68 15.66 -26.48
CA ALA A 178 5.61 14.83 -27.68
C ALA A 178 7.02 14.56 -28.19
N VAL A 179 7.46 13.31 -28.11
CA VAL A 179 8.75 12.88 -28.70
C VAL A 179 8.59 13.13 -30.19
N LYS A 180 9.27 14.18 -30.71
CA LYS A 180 9.40 14.39 -32.14
C LYS A 180 9.96 13.10 -32.71
N GLN A 181 9.13 12.34 -33.42
CA GLN A 181 9.63 11.19 -34.19
C GLN A 181 10.72 11.73 -35.11
N PRO A 182 11.94 11.15 -35.11
CA PRO A 182 12.92 11.50 -36.09
C PRO A 182 12.30 11.24 -37.46
N HIS A 183 12.23 12.30 -38.28
CA HIS A 183 11.87 12.13 -39.69
C HIS A 183 12.89 11.17 -40.27
N VAL A 184 12.46 9.94 -40.52
CA VAL A 184 13.21 8.98 -41.35
C VAL A 184 13.10 9.53 -42.74
N ILE A 185 14.20 10.14 -43.21
CA ILE A 185 14.42 10.54 -44.61
C ILE A 185 14.82 9.28 -45.40
#